data_df220077edd273daf6c56259e791e851
#
_entry.id   df220077edd273daf6c56259e791e851
#
_cell.length_a   1.000
_cell.length_b   1.000
_cell.length_c   1.000
_cell.angle_alpha   90.00
_cell.angle_beta   90.00
_cell.angle_gamma   90.00
#
_symmetry.space_group_name_H-M   'P 1'
#
loop_
_entity.id
_entity.type
_entity.pdbx_description
1 polymer ?
#
loop_
_entity_poly.entity_id
_entity_poly.type
_entity_poly.pdbx_seq_one_letter_code
_entity_poly.pdbx_strand_id
1 'polypeptide(L)'
;MQDRGKISNLFVRSKFSAMMALDGITSNLLRTFLTVLGISIGVAAVISLMGIGEGARRSIVAQFESLGENVIVIKSNAENVKFDLEETENLSDRINGIEYVTPVIYTEETPIRWRRDESEMNIVGVNENYPQIKDHPVVSGNFFTSLHVKQRSPVVVLGFNVANSLLNGRNPVGQTMKIDGINYRIVGVLGEKGEGKGEGIDDKIVIPYTSAMKIAKTKNILEIWAKSNSAEDAELAMVQLGRIYKRKVGMGSNITPTNGNGEASGEVIVEE
;
A
#
# COMPACT_ATOMS: atom_id res chain seq x y z
N MET A 1 -16.38 67.28 -9.89
CA MET A 1 -15.08 67.65 -9.30
C MET A 1 -15.06 67.50 -7.77
N GLN A 2 -16.04 66.78 -7.18
CA GLN A 2 -16.27 66.72 -5.72
C GLN A 2 -15.76 65.43 -5.05
N ASP A 3 -15.32 64.44 -5.82
CA ASP A 3 -14.92 63.15 -5.26
C ASP A 3 -13.43 63.00 -4.90
N ARG A 4 -12.56 63.82 -5.46
CA ARG A 4 -11.11 63.77 -5.13
C ARG A 4 -10.78 64.19 -3.69
N GLY A 5 -11.63 65.11 -3.10
CA GLY A 5 -11.40 65.55 -1.70
C GLY A 5 -11.77 64.51 -0.64
N LYS A 6 -12.75 63.64 -0.90
CA LYS A 6 -13.16 62.59 0.05
C LYS A 6 -12.12 61.47 0.14
N ILE A 7 -11.51 61.04 -0.97
CA ILE A 7 -10.49 59.98 -1.02
C ILE A 7 -9.20 60.45 -0.34
N SER A 8 -8.79 61.72 -0.57
CA SER A 8 -7.62 62.30 0.09
C SER A 8 -7.77 62.38 1.61
N ASN A 9 -8.96 62.78 2.12
CA ASN A 9 -9.24 62.82 3.55
C ASN A 9 -9.33 61.44 4.20
N LEU A 10 -9.80 60.42 3.49
CA LEU A 10 -9.78 59.03 3.96
C LEU A 10 -8.33 58.49 4.09
N PHE A 11 -7.49 58.82 3.12
CA PHE A 11 -6.09 58.39 3.12
C PHE A 11 -5.27 59.06 4.23
N VAL A 12 -5.50 60.34 4.47
CA VAL A 12 -4.86 61.11 5.58
C VAL A 12 -5.33 60.57 6.93
N ARG A 13 -6.63 60.32 7.09
CA ARG A 13 -7.20 59.75 8.32
C ARG A 13 -6.68 58.34 8.60
N SER A 14 -6.58 57.46 7.58
CA SER A 14 -6.03 56.10 7.76
C SER A 14 -4.56 56.15 8.12
N LYS A 15 -3.77 57.06 7.52
CA LYS A 15 -2.35 57.24 7.85
C LYS A 15 -2.16 57.73 9.29
N PHE A 16 -2.97 58.66 9.75
CA PHE A 16 -2.93 59.18 11.11
C PHE A 16 -3.35 58.11 12.14
N SER A 17 -4.40 57.36 11.86
CA SER A 17 -4.83 56.24 12.71
C SER A 17 -3.79 55.14 12.77
N ALA A 18 -3.10 54.82 11.67
CA ALA A 18 -2.00 53.86 11.65
C ALA A 18 -0.79 54.33 12.48
N MET A 19 -0.49 55.64 12.42
CA MET A 19 0.62 56.23 13.18
C MET A 19 0.35 56.23 14.68
N MET A 20 -0.88 56.54 15.11
CA MET A 20 -1.31 56.46 16.52
C MET A 20 -1.34 55.03 17.02
N ALA A 21 -1.72 54.03 16.15
CA ALA A 21 -1.65 52.64 16.51
C ALA A 21 -0.19 52.12 16.72
N LEU A 22 0.74 52.62 15.87
CA LEU A 22 2.16 52.32 16.03
C LEU A 22 2.74 52.90 17.33
N ASP A 23 2.40 54.16 17.69
CA ASP A 23 2.78 54.76 18.94
C ASP A 23 2.22 54.03 20.16
N GLY A 24 0.98 53.52 20.06
CA GLY A 24 0.39 52.66 21.11
C GLY A 24 1.11 51.34 21.29
N ILE A 25 1.62 50.74 20.20
CA ILE A 25 2.39 49.49 20.20
C ILE A 25 3.78 49.72 20.87
N THR A 26 4.43 50.80 20.50
CA THR A 26 5.80 51.12 20.99
C THR A 26 5.82 51.62 22.42
N SER A 27 4.74 52.19 22.94
CA SER A 27 4.64 52.71 24.32
C SER A 27 4.66 51.57 25.40
N ASN A 28 4.30 50.31 25.03
CA ASN A 28 4.27 49.14 25.92
C ASN A 28 4.80 47.91 25.24
N LEU A 29 6.04 47.90 24.82
CA LEU A 29 6.69 46.85 24.03
C LEU A 29 6.55 45.44 24.65
N LEU A 30 6.70 45.32 25.98
CA LEU A 30 6.61 44.05 26.66
C LEU A 30 5.20 43.44 26.57
N ARG A 31 4.16 44.28 26.73
CA ARG A 31 2.76 43.80 26.61
C ARG A 31 2.46 43.36 25.18
N THR A 32 2.87 44.18 24.22
CA THR A 32 2.67 43.91 22.80
C THR A 32 3.40 42.62 22.39
N PHE A 33 4.65 42.45 22.82
CA PHE A 33 5.41 41.24 22.55
C PHE A 33 4.73 39.99 23.12
N LEU A 34 4.28 40.03 24.38
CA LEU A 34 3.59 38.89 25.01
C LEU A 34 2.28 38.56 24.36
N THR A 35 1.46 39.55 23.92
CA THR A 35 0.21 39.29 23.22
C THR A 35 0.44 38.70 21.83
N VAL A 36 1.37 39.26 21.05
CA VAL A 36 1.72 38.75 19.73
C VAL A 36 2.30 37.33 19.84
N LEU A 37 3.17 37.09 20.83
CA LEU A 37 3.75 35.78 21.09
C LEU A 37 2.64 34.74 21.41
N GLY A 38 1.69 35.11 22.28
CA GLY A 38 0.58 34.21 22.63
C GLY A 38 -0.29 33.85 21.44
N ILE A 39 -0.63 34.85 20.61
CA ILE A 39 -1.42 34.60 19.38
C ILE A 39 -0.62 33.75 18.39
N SER A 40 0.68 34.05 18.21
CA SER A 40 1.54 33.31 17.29
C SER A 40 1.68 31.84 17.68
N ILE A 41 1.86 31.56 18.99
CA ILE A 41 1.91 30.19 19.51
C ILE A 41 0.57 29.48 19.29
N GLY A 42 -0.54 30.16 19.58
CA GLY A 42 -1.88 29.59 19.37
C GLY A 42 -2.13 29.21 17.91
N VAL A 43 -1.84 30.13 16.98
CA VAL A 43 -1.99 29.86 15.53
C VAL A 43 -1.04 28.77 15.06
N ALA A 44 0.23 28.81 15.48
CA ALA A 44 1.19 27.78 15.13
C ALA A 44 0.77 26.38 15.63
N ALA A 45 0.22 26.28 16.84
CA ALA A 45 -0.29 25.03 17.38
C ALA A 45 -1.44 24.44 16.54
N VAL A 46 -2.40 25.29 16.12
CA VAL A 46 -3.53 24.86 15.26
C VAL A 46 -3.05 24.41 13.88
N ILE A 47 -2.16 25.16 13.25
CA ILE A 47 -1.60 24.81 11.95
C ILE A 47 -0.81 23.48 12.03
N SER A 48 0.00 23.31 13.10
CA SER A 48 0.75 22.07 13.30
C SER A 48 -0.18 20.88 13.50
N LEU A 49 -1.24 21.02 14.28
CA LEU A 49 -2.23 19.95 14.49
C LEU A 49 -2.95 19.57 13.19
N MET A 50 -3.35 20.58 12.38
CA MET A 50 -3.96 20.32 11.07
C MET A 50 -2.97 19.64 10.12
N GLY A 51 -1.70 20.04 10.12
CA GLY A 51 -0.66 19.45 9.29
C GLY A 51 -0.40 17.97 9.65
N ILE A 52 -0.35 17.64 10.94
CA ILE A 52 -0.21 16.26 11.41
C ILE A 52 -1.44 15.42 11.01
N GLY A 53 -2.65 15.97 11.20
CA GLY A 53 -3.89 15.28 10.82
C GLY A 53 -3.98 14.98 9.33
N GLU A 54 -3.64 15.94 8.49
CA GLU A 54 -3.64 15.75 7.04
C GLU A 54 -2.51 14.79 6.59
N GLY A 55 -1.34 14.86 7.23
CA GLY A 55 -0.25 13.92 6.98
C GLY A 55 -0.63 12.48 7.31
N ALA A 56 -1.25 12.26 8.47
CA ALA A 56 -1.75 10.95 8.87
C ALA A 56 -2.83 10.43 7.91
N ARG A 57 -3.78 11.29 7.53
CA ARG A 57 -4.81 10.94 6.55
C ARG A 57 -4.23 10.52 5.21
N ARG A 58 -3.28 11.28 4.66
CA ARG A 58 -2.61 10.94 3.39
C ARG A 58 -1.83 9.64 3.48
N SER A 59 -1.16 9.39 4.61
CA SER A 59 -0.44 8.12 4.82
C SER A 59 -1.40 6.92 4.82
N ILE A 60 -2.57 7.08 5.47
CA ILE A 60 -3.60 6.04 5.48
C ILE A 60 -4.17 5.83 4.07
N VAL A 61 -4.56 6.90 3.36
CA VAL A 61 -5.08 6.80 1.99
C VAL A 61 -4.08 6.13 1.06
N ALA A 62 -2.80 6.50 1.12
CA ALA A 62 -1.76 5.88 0.31
C ALA A 62 -1.59 4.37 0.58
N GLN A 63 -1.77 3.93 1.83
CA GLN A 63 -1.78 2.49 2.16
C GLN A 63 -2.95 1.76 1.49
N PHE A 64 -4.12 2.40 1.41
CA PHE A 64 -5.29 1.81 0.73
C PHE A 64 -5.16 1.84 -0.80
N GLU A 65 -4.68 2.92 -1.38
CA GLU A 65 -4.40 3.00 -2.82
C GLU A 65 -3.40 1.93 -3.27
N SER A 66 -2.47 1.54 -2.40
CA SER A 66 -1.51 0.47 -2.70
C SER A 66 -2.15 -0.92 -2.75
N LEU A 67 -3.30 -1.13 -2.11
CA LEU A 67 -3.99 -2.41 -2.14
C LEU A 67 -4.59 -2.74 -3.52
N GLY A 68 -4.88 -1.73 -4.36
CA GLY A 68 -5.59 -1.86 -5.63
C GLY A 68 -7.11 -1.67 -5.47
N GLU A 69 -7.77 -1.28 -6.56
CA GLU A 69 -9.22 -1.09 -6.58
C GLU A 69 -9.95 -2.44 -6.46
N ASN A 70 -10.99 -2.50 -5.62
CA ASN A 70 -11.86 -3.68 -5.41
C ASN A 70 -11.11 -4.94 -4.96
N VAL A 71 -9.99 -4.80 -4.26
CA VAL A 71 -9.18 -5.92 -3.74
C VAL A 71 -9.66 -6.31 -2.35
N ILE A 72 -9.93 -7.59 -2.18
CA ILE A 72 -10.28 -8.21 -0.91
C ILE A 72 -9.06 -9.00 -0.44
N VAL A 73 -8.59 -8.69 0.76
CA VAL A 73 -7.51 -9.42 1.42
C VAL A 73 -8.13 -10.33 2.48
N ILE A 74 -7.86 -11.61 2.38
CA ILE A 74 -8.37 -12.62 3.30
C ILE A 74 -7.16 -13.14 4.08
N LYS A 75 -7.10 -12.85 5.38
CA LYS A 75 -6.01 -13.28 6.25
C LYS A 75 -6.50 -14.23 7.33
N SER A 76 -5.68 -15.20 7.67
CA SER A 76 -5.86 -16.04 8.84
C SER A 76 -4.89 -15.61 9.93
N ASN A 77 -5.42 -15.14 11.05
CA ASN A 77 -4.63 -14.83 12.25
C ASN A 77 -4.57 -16.01 13.23
N ALA A 78 -5.33 -17.08 12.95
CA ALA A 78 -5.37 -18.27 13.79
C ALA A 78 -4.34 -19.31 13.33
N GLU A 79 -3.54 -19.84 14.25
CA GLU A 79 -2.54 -20.88 13.93
C GLU A 79 -3.18 -22.16 13.37
N ASN A 80 -4.44 -22.41 13.69
CA ASN A 80 -5.16 -23.62 13.28
C ASN A 80 -5.97 -23.45 11.98
N VAL A 81 -6.15 -22.22 11.49
CA VAL A 81 -6.92 -21.96 10.27
C VAL A 81 -5.97 -21.79 9.09
N LYS A 82 -6.05 -22.74 8.19
CA LYS A 82 -5.24 -22.77 6.97
C LYS A 82 -6.17 -22.84 5.78
N PHE A 83 -5.88 -22.03 4.78
CA PHE A 83 -6.60 -22.12 3.53
C PHE A 83 -6.05 -23.27 2.70
N ASP A 84 -6.93 -24.06 2.13
CA ASP A 84 -6.55 -25.12 1.19
C ASP A 84 -6.28 -24.49 -0.19
N LEU A 85 -5.28 -25.04 -0.88
CA LEU A 85 -4.91 -24.56 -2.21
C LEU A 85 -6.05 -24.75 -3.21
N GLU A 86 -6.69 -25.93 -3.21
CA GLU A 86 -7.80 -26.24 -4.10
C GLU A 86 -9.02 -25.33 -3.84
N GLU A 87 -9.29 -25.04 -2.56
CA GLU A 87 -10.34 -24.06 -2.21
C GLU A 87 -10.00 -22.66 -2.69
N THR A 88 -8.72 -22.26 -2.57
CA THR A 88 -8.27 -20.92 -2.99
C THR A 88 -8.35 -20.76 -4.50
N GLU A 89 -7.90 -21.75 -5.26
CA GLU A 89 -7.96 -21.72 -6.73
C GLU A 89 -9.41 -21.71 -7.26
N ASN A 90 -10.33 -22.39 -6.57
CA ASN A 90 -11.76 -22.46 -6.95
C ASN A 90 -12.61 -21.35 -6.30
N LEU A 91 -12.00 -20.34 -5.65
CA LEU A 91 -12.75 -19.30 -4.93
C LEU A 91 -13.55 -18.42 -5.88
N SER A 92 -13.00 -18.10 -7.06
CA SER A 92 -13.70 -17.36 -8.12
C SER A 92 -14.94 -18.07 -8.65
N ASP A 93 -14.93 -19.41 -8.68
CA ASP A 93 -16.08 -20.20 -9.13
C ASP A 93 -17.16 -20.33 -8.05
N ARG A 94 -16.80 -20.17 -6.79
CA ARG A 94 -17.70 -20.36 -5.63
C ARG A 94 -18.35 -19.06 -5.14
N ILE A 95 -17.73 -17.92 -5.42
CA ILE A 95 -18.17 -16.60 -4.96
C ILE A 95 -18.42 -15.73 -6.17
N ASN A 96 -19.68 -15.34 -6.36
CA ASN A 96 -20.04 -14.43 -7.43
C ASN A 96 -19.40 -13.06 -7.23
N GLY A 97 -18.89 -12.48 -8.31
CA GLY A 97 -18.29 -11.15 -8.30
C GLY A 97 -16.78 -11.14 -8.07
N ILE A 98 -16.14 -12.29 -7.80
CA ILE A 98 -14.68 -12.40 -7.76
C ILE A 98 -14.16 -12.80 -9.14
N GLU A 99 -13.29 -11.98 -9.71
CA GLU A 99 -12.71 -12.21 -11.05
C GLU A 99 -11.34 -12.91 -10.96
N TYR A 100 -10.47 -12.41 -10.07
CA TYR A 100 -9.12 -12.93 -9.90
C TYR A 100 -8.86 -13.29 -8.45
N VAL A 101 -8.09 -14.36 -8.25
CA VAL A 101 -7.66 -14.81 -6.92
C VAL A 101 -6.19 -15.23 -6.98
N THR A 102 -5.44 -14.96 -5.93
CA THR A 102 -4.08 -15.47 -5.75
C THR A 102 -3.84 -15.88 -4.30
N PRO A 103 -3.29 -17.06 -4.05
CA PRO A 103 -2.68 -17.36 -2.75
C PRO A 103 -1.44 -16.50 -2.57
N VAL A 104 -1.15 -16.10 -1.34
CA VAL A 104 0.03 -15.33 -1.00
C VAL A 104 0.88 -16.08 0.00
N ILE A 105 2.14 -16.27 -0.33
CA ILE A 105 3.13 -16.94 0.51
C ILE A 105 4.26 -15.95 0.75
N TYR A 106 4.46 -15.59 2.00
CA TYR A 106 5.63 -14.82 2.41
C TYR A 106 6.75 -15.76 2.83
N THR A 107 7.98 -15.43 2.46
CA THR A 107 9.15 -16.08 3.04
C THR A 107 9.79 -15.11 4.03
N GLU A 108 10.43 -15.66 5.04
CA GLU A 108 11.37 -14.91 5.86
C GLU A 108 12.55 -14.43 5.01
N GLU A 109 13.41 -13.59 5.57
CA GLU A 109 14.65 -13.14 4.92
C GLU A 109 15.37 -14.31 4.27
N THR A 110 15.34 -14.35 2.95
CA THR A 110 15.87 -15.45 2.15
C THR A 110 17.16 -15.01 1.49
N PRO A 111 18.23 -15.83 1.59
CA PRO A 111 19.50 -15.46 0.97
C PRO A 111 19.38 -15.46 -0.54
N ILE A 112 19.75 -14.33 -1.13
CA ILE A 112 19.85 -14.14 -2.57
C ILE A 112 21.30 -13.85 -2.96
N ARG A 113 21.70 -14.33 -4.13
CA ARG A 113 22.99 -14.00 -4.71
C ARG A 113 22.83 -13.58 -6.17
N TRP A 114 23.30 -12.37 -6.43
CA TRP A 114 23.41 -11.80 -7.76
C TRP A 114 24.86 -11.52 -8.09
N ARG A 115 25.42 -12.27 -9.02
CA ARG A 115 26.86 -12.21 -9.37
C ARG A 115 27.75 -12.44 -8.15
N ARG A 116 28.34 -11.36 -7.58
CA ARG A 116 29.21 -11.38 -6.40
C ARG A 116 28.54 -10.81 -5.15
N ASP A 117 27.38 -10.17 -5.33
CA ASP A 117 26.67 -9.53 -4.25
C ASP A 117 25.70 -10.54 -3.61
N GLU A 118 25.77 -10.66 -2.30
CA GLU A 118 24.88 -11.48 -1.47
C GLU A 118 24.08 -10.55 -0.56
N SER A 119 22.79 -10.81 -0.43
CA SER A 119 21.89 -10.10 0.48
C SER A 119 20.75 -11.02 0.90
N GLU A 120 20.00 -10.61 1.90
CA GLU A 120 18.79 -11.27 2.34
C GLU A 120 17.60 -10.42 1.94
N MET A 121 16.57 -11.03 1.40
CA MET A 121 15.36 -10.34 0.95
C MET A 121 14.11 -11.12 1.24
N ASN A 122 13.03 -10.39 1.49
CA ASN A 122 11.70 -10.95 1.57
C ASN A 122 11.18 -11.29 0.19
N ILE A 123 10.61 -12.48 0.06
CA ILE A 123 10.05 -12.98 -1.18
C ILE A 123 8.54 -13.16 -1.02
N VAL A 124 7.80 -12.79 -2.04
CA VAL A 124 6.36 -12.99 -2.12
C VAL A 124 6.04 -13.99 -3.21
N GLY A 125 5.39 -15.07 -2.84
CA GLY A 125 4.88 -16.07 -3.77
C GLY A 125 3.43 -15.79 -4.12
N VAL A 126 3.14 -15.65 -5.40
CA VAL A 126 1.78 -15.38 -5.94
C VAL A 126 1.54 -16.21 -7.21
N ASN A 127 0.33 -16.14 -7.77
CA ASN A 127 0.06 -16.70 -9.10
C ASN A 127 0.15 -15.62 -10.21
N GLU A 128 -0.16 -16.02 -11.43
CA GLU A 128 -0.13 -15.16 -12.63
C GLU A 128 -1.09 -14.00 -12.61
N ASN A 129 -2.13 -14.03 -11.75
CA ASN A 129 -3.16 -13.00 -11.65
C ASN A 129 -2.74 -11.78 -10.81
N TYR A 130 -1.59 -11.86 -10.14
CA TYR A 130 -1.11 -10.79 -9.29
C TYR A 130 -1.13 -9.39 -9.94
N PRO A 131 -0.64 -9.20 -11.19
CA PRO A 131 -0.63 -7.88 -11.81
C PRO A 131 -2.03 -7.29 -12.00
N GLN A 132 -3.02 -8.13 -12.29
CA GLN A 132 -4.42 -7.74 -12.45
C GLN A 132 -5.06 -7.43 -11.10
N ILE A 133 -4.77 -8.23 -10.07
CA ILE A 133 -5.31 -8.03 -8.72
C ILE A 133 -4.82 -6.72 -8.13
N LYS A 134 -3.51 -6.46 -8.22
CA LYS A 134 -2.89 -5.30 -7.58
C LYS A 134 -2.75 -4.09 -8.51
N ASP A 135 -3.26 -4.15 -9.74
CA ASP A 135 -3.08 -3.11 -10.76
C ASP A 135 -1.60 -2.68 -10.86
N HIS A 136 -0.72 -3.69 -10.93
CA HIS A 136 0.72 -3.50 -10.86
C HIS A 136 1.40 -3.91 -12.18
N PRO A 137 1.65 -2.95 -13.08
CA PRO A 137 2.16 -3.26 -14.41
C PRO A 137 3.61 -3.75 -14.36
N VAL A 138 3.98 -4.60 -15.32
CA VAL A 138 5.36 -4.98 -15.58
C VAL A 138 5.96 -3.96 -16.54
N VAL A 139 7.02 -3.27 -16.14
CA VAL A 139 7.69 -2.22 -16.94
C VAL A 139 8.81 -2.75 -17.82
N SER A 140 9.32 -3.93 -17.54
CA SER A 140 10.35 -4.59 -18.36
C SER A 140 10.15 -6.10 -18.34
N GLY A 141 10.20 -6.74 -19.50
CA GLY A 141 9.94 -8.17 -19.64
C GLY A 141 8.46 -8.52 -19.54
N ASN A 142 8.15 -9.66 -18.95
CA ASN A 142 6.79 -10.16 -18.75
C ASN A 142 6.62 -10.74 -17.35
N PHE A 143 5.38 -10.80 -16.87
CA PHE A 143 5.07 -11.59 -15.68
C PHE A 143 5.09 -13.08 -16.02
N PHE A 144 5.24 -13.92 -15.00
CA PHE A 144 5.15 -15.38 -15.20
C PHE A 144 3.71 -15.80 -15.45
N THR A 145 3.54 -16.92 -16.15
CA THR A 145 2.25 -17.45 -16.58
C THR A 145 1.80 -18.62 -15.70
N SER A 146 0.55 -19.06 -15.85
CA SER A 146 0.00 -20.25 -15.19
C SER A 146 0.85 -21.51 -15.43
N LEU A 147 1.49 -21.62 -16.61
CA LEU A 147 2.39 -22.72 -16.90
C LEU A 147 3.61 -22.74 -15.98
N HIS A 148 4.21 -21.56 -15.72
CA HIS A 148 5.34 -21.44 -14.78
C HIS A 148 4.92 -21.82 -13.35
N VAL A 149 3.70 -21.42 -12.93
CA VAL A 149 3.14 -21.77 -11.62
C VAL A 149 2.94 -23.30 -11.51
N LYS A 150 2.26 -23.91 -12.48
CA LYS A 150 1.96 -25.36 -12.51
C LYS A 150 3.22 -26.21 -12.58
N GLN A 151 4.21 -25.81 -13.38
CA GLN A 151 5.47 -26.52 -13.54
C GLN A 151 6.49 -26.23 -12.42
N ARG A 152 6.15 -25.34 -11.47
CA ARG A 152 7.08 -24.90 -10.42
C ARG A 152 8.38 -24.36 -11.00
N SER A 153 8.28 -23.63 -12.12
CA SER A 153 9.44 -23.12 -12.84
C SER A 153 10.22 -22.12 -11.99
N PRO A 154 11.56 -22.17 -11.97
CA PRO A 154 12.38 -21.23 -11.23
C PRO A 154 12.48 -19.91 -12.00
N VAL A 155 11.41 -19.13 -11.98
CA VAL A 155 11.32 -17.80 -12.58
C VAL A 155 11.04 -16.77 -11.50
N VAL A 156 11.50 -15.53 -11.74
CA VAL A 156 11.39 -14.44 -10.78
C VAL A 156 11.08 -13.13 -11.49
N VAL A 157 10.25 -12.34 -10.86
CA VAL A 157 9.97 -10.95 -11.20
C VAL A 157 10.49 -10.07 -10.06
N LEU A 158 11.21 -9.01 -10.38
CA LEU A 158 11.81 -8.11 -9.39
C LEU A 158 10.89 -6.94 -9.11
N GLY A 159 10.78 -6.53 -7.86
CA GLY A 159 10.24 -5.24 -7.49
C GLY A 159 11.10 -4.08 -8.02
N PHE A 160 10.53 -2.91 -8.12
CA PHE A 160 11.18 -1.75 -8.74
C PHE A 160 12.49 -1.37 -8.04
N ASN A 161 12.47 -1.24 -6.72
CA ASN A 161 13.65 -0.87 -5.93
C ASN A 161 14.73 -1.97 -5.96
N VAL A 162 14.30 -3.25 -5.94
CA VAL A 162 15.21 -4.39 -6.05
C VAL A 162 15.95 -4.35 -7.38
N ALA A 163 15.22 -4.10 -8.48
CA ALA A 163 15.84 -3.98 -9.80
C ALA A 163 16.83 -2.82 -9.87
N ASN A 164 16.49 -1.66 -9.32
CA ASN A 164 17.34 -0.48 -9.33
C ASN A 164 18.60 -0.67 -8.48
N SER A 165 18.47 -1.23 -7.28
CA SER A 165 19.58 -1.42 -6.34
C SER A 165 20.58 -2.47 -6.82
N LEU A 166 20.09 -3.59 -7.37
CA LEU A 166 20.96 -4.70 -7.81
C LEU A 166 21.65 -4.41 -9.14
N LEU A 167 21.11 -3.53 -9.98
CA LEU A 167 21.47 -3.53 -11.41
C LEU A 167 22.19 -2.29 -11.89
N ASN A 168 22.28 -1.22 -11.09
CA ASN A 168 22.94 0.02 -11.50
C ASN A 168 22.52 0.46 -12.93
N GLY A 169 21.21 0.39 -13.25
CA GLY A 169 20.66 0.81 -14.55
C GLY A 169 20.77 -0.20 -15.70
N ARG A 170 21.20 -1.44 -15.45
CA ARG A 170 21.24 -2.49 -16.49
C ARG A 170 19.94 -3.29 -16.51
N ASN A 171 19.53 -3.74 -17.71
CA ASN A 171 18.34 -4.59 -17.84
C ASN A 171 18.59 -5.99 -17.24
N PRO A 172 17.81 -6.41 -16.21
CA PRO A 172 17.97 -7.70 -15.58
C PRO A 172 17.31 -8.85 -16.34
N VAL A 173 16.34 -8.55 -17.18
CA VAL A 173 15.50 -9.56 -17.83
C VAL A 173 16.34 -10.53 -18.65
N GLY A 174 16.06 -11.82 -18.47
CA GLY A 174 16.81 -12.91 -19.10
C GLY A 174 18.05 -13.38 -18.34
N GLN A 175 18.51 -12.61 -17.33
CA GLN A 175 19.63 -13.02 -16.48
C GLN A 175 19.16 -13.99 -15.38
N THR A 176 20.13 -14.57 -14.67
CA THR A 176 19.85 -15.56 -13.60
C THR A 176 20.38 -15.03 -12.29
N MET A 177 19.57 -15.17 -11.24
CA MET A 177 19.96 -14.94 -9.84
C MET A 177 19.77 -16.22 -9.02
N LYS A 178 20.53 -16.35 -7.94
CA LYS A 178 20.39 -17.48 -7.04
C LYS A 178 19.54 -17.07 -5.83
N ILE A 179 18.51 -17.85 -5.56
CA ILE A 179 17.60 -17.68 -4.43
C ILE A 179 17.60 -19.01 -3.66
N ASP A 180 17.91 -19.00 -2.38
CA ASP A 180 18.04 -20.18 -1.54
C ASP A 180 18.83 -21.32 -2.23
N GLY A 181 19.97 -20.96 -2.83
CA GLY A 181 20.83 -21.92 -3.53
C GLY A 181 20.34 -22.35 -4.93
N ILE A 182 19.13 -22.01 -5.37
CA ILE A 182 18.54 -22.39 -6.66
C ILE A 182 18.64 -21.22 -7.66
N ASN A 183 18.98 -21.54 -8.90
CA ASN A 183 19.04 -20.53 -9.96
C ASN A 183 17.66 -20.20 -10.50
N TYR A 184 17.24 -18.95 -10.39
CA TYR A 184 16.00 -18.38 -10.93
C TYR A 184 16.30 -17.48 -12.10
N ARG A 185 15.52 -17.61 -13.18
CA ARG A 185 15.60 -16.72 -14.34
C ARG A 185 14.73 -15.49 -14.11
N ILE A 186 15.30 -14.30 -14.25
CA ILE A 186 14.56 -13.04 -14.18
C ILE A 186 13.76 -12.88 -15.47
N VAL A 187 12.43 -12.84 -15.36
CA VAL A 187 11.52 -12.74 -16.50
C VAL A 187 10.88 -11.36 -16.63
N GLY A 188 10.86 -10.57 -15.54
CA GLY A 188 10.30 -9.22 -15.58
C GLY A 188 10.73 -8.35 -14.40
N VAL A 189 10.37 -7.07 -14.51
CA VAL A 189 10.49 -6.05 -13.46
C VAL A 189 9.15 -5.34 -13.33
N LEU A 190 8.65 -5.23 -12.11
CA LEU A 190 7.44 -4.47 -11.78
C LEU A 190 7.69 -2.96 -11.85
N GLY A 191 6.64 -2.21 -12.16
CA GLY A 191 6.66 -0.75 -12.05
C GLY A 191 6.79 -0.29 -10.60
N GLU A 192 7.06 0.99 -10.41
CA GLU A 192 7.07 1.60 -9.09
C GLU A 192 5.63 1.72 -8.56
N LYS A 193 5.38 1.16 -7.39
CA LYS A 193 4.08 1.28 -6.69
C LYS A 193 4.09 2.43 -5.68
N GLY A 194 5.28 2.84 -5.22
CA GLY A 194 5.43 3.95 -4.29
C GLY A 194 5.08 3.61 -2.83
N GLU A 195 4.96 2.34 -2.51
CA GLU A 195 4.75 1.88 -1.14
C GLU A 195 6.00 2.17 -0.28
N GLY A 196 5.80 2.45 1.01
CA GLY A 196 6.86 2.84 1.93
C GLY A 196 8.10 1.94 1.87
N LYS A 197 9.28 2.53 2.05
CA LYS A 197 10.56 1.80 1.96
C LYS A 197 10.61 0.64 2.95
N GLY A 198 10.95 -0.54 2.44
CA GLY A 198 11.20 -1.76 3.25
C GLY A 198 9.98 -2.65 3.47
N GLU A 199 8.76 -2.16 3.35
CA GLU A 199 7.54 -2.95 3.58
C GLU A 199 6.76 -3.24 2.29
N GLY A 200 6.89 -2.39 1.28
CA GLY A 200 6.19 -2.51 0.01
C GLY A 200 6.71 -3.62 -0.91
N ILE A 201 5.93 -3.88 -1.96
CA ILE A 201 6.28 -4.86 -2.99
C ILE A 201 7.48 -4.41 -3.84
N ASP A 202 7.75 -3.10 -3.89
CA ASP A 202 8.88 -2.53 -4.63
C ASP A 202 10.23 -3.02 -4.10
N ASP A 203 10.31 -3.35 -2.81
CA ASP A 203 11.49 -3.87 -2.12
C ASP A 203 11.51 -5.41 -2.04
N LYS A 204 10.59 -6.10 -2.69
CA LYS A 204 10.45 -7.56 -2.63
C LYS A 204 10.72 -8.23 -3.97
N ILE A 205 10.96 -9.52 -3.88
CA ILE A 205 11.09 -10.42 -5.02
C ILE A 205 9.80 -11.22 -5.15
N VAL A 206 9.27 -11.32 -6.38
CA VAL A 206 8.02 -12.02 -6.66
C VAL A 206 8.31 -13.30 -7.44
N ILE A 207 7.86 -14.44 -6.94
CA ILE A 207 8.01 -15.75 -7.57
C ILE A 207 6.67 -16.49 -7.61
N PRO A 208 6.54 -17.57 -8.41
CA PRO A 208 5.38 -18.46 -8.32
C PRO A 208 5.18 -18.97 -6.89
N TYR A 209 3.94 -18.92 -6.37
CA TYR A 209 3.62 -19.39 -5.00
C TYR A 209 4.06 -20.82 -4.74
N THR A 210 4.01 -21.67 -5.78
CA THR A 210 4.47 -23.07 -5.71
C THR A 210 5.97 -23.19 -5.43
N SER A 211 6.77 -22.25 -5.90
CA SER A 211 8.19 -22.15 -5.59
C SER A 211 8.43 -21.53 -4.21
N ALA A 212 7.64 -20.51 -3.83
CA ALA A 212 7.70 -19.89 -2.51
C ALA A 212 7.36 -20.88 -1.38
N MET A 213 6.36 -21.73 -1.56
CA MET A 213 6.01 -22.79 -0.63
C MET A 213 7.19 -23.75 -0.35
N LYS A 214 8.01 -24.01 -1.38
CA LYS A 214 9.19 -24.86 -1.23
C LYS A 214 10.27 -24.17 -0.41
N ILE A 215 10.51 -22.88 -0.64
CA ILE A 215 11.48 -22.07 0.12
C ILE A 215 11.03 -21.91 1.57
N ALA A 216 9.78 -21.51 1.79
CA ALA A 216 9.19 -21.35 3.12
C ALA A 216 8.95 -22.68 3.86
N LYS A 217 9.17 -23.82 3.19
CA LYS A 217 8.91 -25.17 3.71
C LYS A 217 7.50 -25.34 4.30
N THR A 218 6.54 -24.63 3.75
CA THR A 218 5.14 -24.61 4.17
C THR A 218 4.21 -25.10 3.07
N LYS A 219 3.11 -25.72 3.46
CA LYS A 219 1.99 -26.02 2.57
C LYS A 219 0.76 -25.16 2.90
N ASN A 220 0.90 -24.30 3.90
CA ASN A 220 -0.20 -23.52 4.44
C ASN A 220 -0.27 -22.18 3.72
N ILE A 221 -1.47 -21.80 3.32
CA ILE A 221 -1.78 -20.48 2.83
C ILE A 221 -2.42 -19.74 4.00
N LEU A 222 -1.85 -18.61 4.37
CA LEU A 222 -2.35 -17.76 5.45
C LEU A 222 -3.01 -16.48 4.93
N GLU A 223 -2.75 -16.15 3.67
CA GLU A 223 -3.28 -14.95 3.04
C GLU A 223 -3.68 -15.22 1.59
N ILE A 224 -4.83 -14.67 1.19
CA ILE A 224 -5.36 -14.75 -0.17
C ILE A 224 -5.73 -13.33 -0.60
N TRP A 225 -5.34 -12.96 -1.81
CA TRP A 225 -5.84 -11.73 -2.45
C TRP A 225 -6.83 -12.09 -3.54
N ALA A 226 -7.96 -11.39 -3.52
CA ALA A 226 -9.00 -11.53 -4.52
C ALA A 226 -9.36 -10.15 -5.09
N LYS A 227 -9.70 -10.08 -6.36
CA LYS A 227 -10.21 -8.86 -7.02
C LYS A 227 -11.61 -9.08 -7.48
N SER A 228 -12.49 -8.14 -7.16
CA SER A 228 -13.88 -8.14 -7.62
C SER A 228 -14.06 -7.26 -8.87
N ASN A 229 -15.11 -7.53 -9.62
CA ASN A 229 -15.46 -6.77 -10.83
C ASN A 229 -15.89 -5.33 -10.53
N SER A 230 -16.49 -5.11 -9.35
CA SER A 230 -16.99 -3.82 -8.90
C SER A 230 -16.91 -3.68 -7.38
N ALA A 231 -17.08 -2.46 -6.88
CA ALA A 231 -17.18 -2.18 -5.47
C ALA A 231 -18.38 -2.89 -4.80
N GLU A 232 -19.51 -2.94 -5.49
CA GLU A 232 -20.73 -3.62 -5.01
C GLU A 232 -20.51 -5.12 -4.90
N ASP A 233 -19.85 -5.73 -5.91
CA ASP A 233 -19.49 -7.14 -5.89
C ASP A 233 -18.48 -7.45 -4.78
N ALA A 234 -17.55 -6.54 -4.50
CA ALA A 234 -16.59 -6.70 -3.41
C ALA A 234 -17.29 -6.77 -2.04
N GLU A 235 -18.27 -5.89 -1.78
CA GLU A 235 -19.06 -5.95 -0.55
C GLU A 235 -19.85 -7.26 -0.41
N LEU A 236 -20.49 -7.70 -1.49
CA LEU A 236 -21.22 -8.97 -1.52
C LEU A 236 -20.29 -10.16 -1.32
N ALA A 237 -19.13 -10.14 -1.98
CA ALA A 237 -18.12 -11.20 -1.85
C ALA A 237 -17.57 -11.26 -0.43
N MET A 238 -17.28 -10.13 0.23
CA MET A 238 -16.86 -10.09 1.64
C MET A 238 -17.88 -10.74 2.57
N VAL A 239 -19.18 -10.45 2.40
CA VAL A 239 -20.24 -11.08 3.19
C VAL A 239 -20.30 -12.60 2.96
N GLN A 240 -20.15 -13.06 1.71
CA GLN A 240 -20.15 -14.49 1.38
C GLN A 240 -18.90 -15.19 1.96
N LEU A 241 -17.73 -14.59 1.83
CA LEU A 241 -16.47 -15.07 2.43
C LEU A 241 -16.58 -15.19 3.94
N GLY A 242 -17.09 -14.15 4.60
CA GLY A 242 -17.33 -14.17 6.03
C GLY A 242 -18.24 -15.32 6.46
N ARG A 243 -19.28 -15.65 5.71
CA ARG A 243 -20.18 -16.80 6.01
C ARG A 243 -19.50 -18.15 5.81
N ILE A 244 -18.69 -18.29 4.74
CA ILE A 244 -17.97 -19.53 4.43
C ILE A 244 -16.94 -19.81 5.53
N TYR A 245 -16.11 -18.83 5.85
CA TYR A 245 -15.05 -19.00 6.84
C TYR A 245 -15.58 -19.07 8.27
N LYS A 246 -16.62 -18.31 8.63
CA LYS A 246 -17.31 -18.46 9.93
C LYS A 246 -17.83 -19.88 10.17
N ARG A 247 -18.36 -20.52 9.12
CA ARG A 247 -18.83 -21.91 9.21
C ARG A 247 -17.65 -22.89 9.37
N LYS A 248 -16.52 -22.62 8.74
CA LYS A 248 -15.35 -23.50 8.74
C LYS A 248 -14.58 -23.45 10.08
N VAL A 249 -14.51 -22.28 10.67
CA VAL A 249 -13.70 -22.03 11.88
C VAL A 249 -14.54 -22.06 13.17
N GLY A 250 -15.87 -21.98 13.08
CA GLY A 250 -16.77 -21.97 14.24
C GLY A 250 -16.82 -20.64 15.00
N MET A 251 -16.16 -19.59 14.55
CA MET A 251 -15.99 -18.30 15.24
C MET A 251 -16.25 -17.06 14.39
N GLY A 252 -16.20 -15.90 15.04
CA GLY A 252 -16.51 -14.61 14.42
C GLY A 252 -15.47 -14.16 13.41
N SER A 253 -15.90 -13.94 12.18
CA SER A 253 -15.11 -13.17 11.23
C SER A 253 -15.36 -11.68 11.49
N ASN A 254 -14.33 -10.94 11.85
CA ASN A 254 -14.38 -9.48 11.83
C ASN A 254 -14.18 -9.02 10.40
N ILE A 255 -15.27 -8.58 9.76
CA ILE A 255 -15.21 -7.93 8.46
C ILE A 255 -15.04 -6.45 8.75
N THR A 256 -13.88 -5.91 8.48
CA THR A 256 -13.66 -4.48 8.56
C THR A 256 -13.73 -3.90 7.13
N PRO A 257 -14.90 -3.38 6.71
CA PRO A 257 -14.97 -2.66 5.46
C PRO A 257 -14.20 -1.35 5.65
N THR A 258 -13.14 -1.18 4.91
CA THR A 258 -12.37 0.06 4.94
C THR A 258 -12.84 0.94 3.80
N ASN A 259 -13.66 1.91 4.12
CA ASN A 259 -14.16 2.88 3.18
C ASN A 259 -13.73 4.29 3.56
N GLY A 260 -12.88 4.91 2.74
CA GLY A 260 -12.61 6.34 2.80
C GLY A 260 -13.22 7.12 1.63
N ASN A 261 -13.37 6.55 0.44
CA ASN A 261 -13.74 7.33 -0.76
C ASN A 261 -14.59 6.55 -1.80
N GLY A 262 -15.45 5.61 -1.36
CA GLY A 262 -16.36 4.93 -2.32
C GLY A 262 -15.72 3.79 -3.12
N GLU A 263 -14.48 3.41 -2.82
CA GLU A 263 -13.82 2.24 -3.38
C GLU A 263 -13.89 1.12 -2.36
N ALA A 264 -14.56 0.03 -2.72
CA ALA A 264 -14.72 -1.11 -1.84
C ALA A 264 -13.47 -2.00 -1.89
N SER A 265 -12.51 -1.70 -1.05
CA SER A 265 -11.45 -2.64 -0.68
C SER A 265 -11.64 -3.03 0.79
N GLY A 266 -11.52 -4.31 1.09
CA GLY A 266 -11.77 -4.82 2.44
C GLY A 266 -10.82 -5.94 2.83
N GLU A 267 -10.61 -6.07 4.13
CA GLU A 267 -9.85 -7.15 4.73
C GLU A 267 -10.82 -8.07 5.49
N VAL A 268 -10.76 -9.36 5.23
CA VAL A 268 -11.49 -10.39 5.97
C VAL A 268 -10.48 -11.09 6.87
N ILE A 269 -10.53 -10.78 8.16
CA ILE A 269 -9.67 -11.42 9.15
C ILE A 269 -10.45 -12.60 9.75
N VAL A 270 -9.85 -13.77 9.70
CA VAL A 270 -10.38 -14.99 10.32
C VAL A 270 -9.61 -15.20 11.60
N GLU A 271 -10.26 -14.96 12.76
CA GLU A 271 -9.70 -15.14 14.10
C GLU A 271 -10.36 -16.35 14.78
N GLU A 272 -9.63 -16.99 15.71
CA GLU A 272 -10.16 -18.04 16.61
C GLU A 272 -11.14 -17.49 17.63
#